data_0196dea6c0f6d9100082231b2e1377b4
#
_entry.id   0196dea6c0f6d9100082231b2e1377b4
#
_cell.length_a   1.000
_cell.length_b   1.000
_cell.length_c   1.000
_cell.angle_alpha   90.00
_cell.angle_beta   90.00
_cell.angle_gamma   90.00
#
_symmetry.space_group_name_H-M   'P 1'
#
loop_
_entity.id
_entity.type
_entity.pdbx_description
1 polymer ?
#
loop_
_entity_poly.entity_id
_entity_poly.type
_entity_poly.pdbx_seq_one_letter_code
_entity_poly.pdbx_strand_id
1 'polypeptide(L)' 'MATHDVDETVLTLIGSGQADTRPAIVKQTGFAPSTVSAAVSRLVEAGVIAEAEHSVSTGGRRA' A
#
# COMPACT_ATOMS: atom_id res chain seq x y z
N MET A 1 -18.50 -4.08 -1.64
CA MET A 1 -17.16 -3.78 -2.02
C MET A 1 -16.17 -4.77 -1.44
N ALA A 2 -15.41 -5.35 -2.24
CA ALA A 2 -14.52 -6.39 -1.77
C ALA A 2 -13.23 -5.80 -1.22
N THR A 3 -12.67 -6.49 -0.24
CA THR A 3 -11.39 -6.11 0.32
C THR A 3 -10.32 -6.06 -0.76
N HIS A 4 -10.47 -6.88 -1.76
CA HIS A 4 -9.52 -6.91 -2.87
C HIS A 4 -9.39 -5.57 -3.57
N ASP A 5 -10.49 -4.85 -3.69
CA ASP A 5 -10.44 -3.56 -4.38
C ASP A 5 -9.53 -2.59 -3.66
N VAL A 6 -9.58 -2.60 -2.34
CA VAL A 6 -8.73 -1.72 -1.55
C VAL A 6 -7.28 -2.13 -1.70
N ASP A 7 -7.01 -3.42 -1.57
CA ASP A 7 -5.66 -3.91 -1.68
C ASP A 7 -5.06 -3.62 -3.04
N GLU A 8 -5.83 -3.83 -4.08
CA GLU A 8 -5.36 -3.57 -5.43
C GLU A 8 -5.07 -2.10 -5.66
N THR A 9 -5.96 -1.25 -5.18
CA THR A 9 -5.76 0.18 -5.34
C THR A 9 -4.49 0.63 -4.62
N VAL A 10 -4.31 0.16 -3.40
CA VAL A 10 -3.12 0.52 -2.63
C VAL A 10 -1.87 0.00 -3.33
N LEU A 11 -1.91 -1.22 -3.79
CA LEU A 11 -0.76 -1.81 -4.48
C LEU A 11 -0.41 -1.04 -5.75
N THR A 12 -1.43 -0.65 -6.50
CA THR A 12 -1.20 0.10 -7.72
C THR A 12 -0.54 1.44 -7.44
N LEU A 13 -1.00 2.13 -6.39
CA LEU A 13 -0.41 3.42 -6.05
C LEU A 13 1.05 3.27 -5.64
N ILE A 14 1.33 2.25 -4.85
CA ILE A 14 2.69 2.01 -4.41
C ILE A 14 3.57 1.61 -5.59
N GLY A 15 3.07 0.73 -6.43
CA GLY A 15 3.84 0.24 -7.57
C GLY A 15 4.13 1.30 -8.60
N SER A 16 3.23 2.26 -8.77
CA SER A 16 3.43 3.32 -9.73
C SER A 16 4.23 4.49 -9.15
N GLY A 17 4.52 4.45 -7.88
CA GLY A 17 5.26 5.52 -7.24
C GLY A 17 4.44 6.75 -6.91
N GLN A 18 3.13 6.68 -7.06
CA GLN A 18 2.29 7.82 -6.79
C GLN A 18 2.10 8.06 -5.31
N ALA A 19 2.16 7.00 -4.52
CA ALA A 19 2.04 7.12 -3.08
C ALA A 19 2.89 6.03 -2.46
N ASP A 20 3.82 6.42 -1.61
CA ASP A 20 4.71 5.45 -0.99
C ASP A 20 4.69 5.55 0.53
N THR A 21 3.71 6.25 1.08
CA THR A 21 3.52 6.31 2.53
C THR A 21 2.04 6.13 2.81
N ARG A 22 1.71 5.70 4.03
CA ARG A 22 0.32 5.54 4.41
C ARG A 22 -0.45 6.85 4.31
N PRO A 23 0.07 7.97 4.82
CA PRO A 23 -0.66 9.23 4.66
C PRO A 23 -0.87 9.61 3.20
N ALA A 24 0.10 9.35 2.36
CA ALA A 24 -0.04 9.66 0.94
C ALA A 24 -1.14 8.82 0.31
N ILE A 25 -1.21 7.55 0.69
CA ILE A 25 -2.24 6.67 0.16
C ILE A 25 -3.63 7.14 0.61
N VAL A 26 -3.75 7.52 1.88
CA VAL A 26 -5.01 8.04 2.39
C VAL A 26 -5.43 9.26 1.56
N LYS A 27 -4.49 10.15 1.32
CA LYS A 27 -4.77 11.37 0.59
C LYS A 27 -5.21 11.09 -0.84
N GLN A 28 -4.53 10.15 -1.48
CA GLN A 28 -4.81 9.83 -2.87
C GLN A 28 -6.13 9.11 -3.04
N THR A 29 -6.48 8.26 -2.10
CA THR A 29 -7.63 7.38 -2.25
C THR A 29 -8.86 7.87 -1.51
N GLY A 30 -8.66 8.59 -0.43
CA GLY A 30 -9.77 8.98 0.44
C GLY A 30 -10.20 7.85 1.37
N PHE A 31 -9.49 6.76 1.39
CA PHE A 31 -9.80 5.68 2.32
C PHE A 31 -9.49 6.12 3.75
N ALA A 32 -10.16 5.52 4.70
CA ALA A 32 -9.86 5.79 6.11
C ALA A 32 -8.45 5.29 6.43
N PRO A 33 -7.75 5.97 7.35
CA PRO A 33 -6.41 5.53 7.71
C PRO A 33 -6.35 4.09 8.18
N SER A 34 -7.35 3.63 8.92
CA SER A 34 -7.35 2.25 9.39
C SER A 34 -7.52 1.28 8.23
N THR A 35 -8.27 1.67 7.22
CA THR A 35 -8.45 0.86 6.03
C THR A 35 -7.12 0.73 5.28
N VAL A 36 -6.42 1.83 5.14
CA VAL A 36 -5.12 1.81 4.46
C VAL A 36 -4.13 0.98 5.25
N SER A 37 -4.08 1.14 6.56
CA SER A 37 -3.15 0.37 7.38
C SER A 37 -3.42 -1.13 7.28
N ALA A 38 -4.69 -1.51 7.28
CA ALA A 38 -5.03 -2.92 7.15
C ALA A 38 -4.60 -3.47 5.80
N ALA A 39 -4.82 -2.69 4.74
CA ALA A 39 -4.42 -3.13 3.41
C ALA A 39 -2.91 -3.28 3.30
N VAL A 40 -2.18 -2.30 3.82
CA VAL A 40 -0.73 -2.34 3.78
C VAL A 40 -0.23 -3.57 4.54
N SER A 41 -0.81 -3.84 5.72
CA SER A 41 -0.39 -5.00 6.50
C SER A 41 -0.61 -6.30 5.73
N ARG A 42 -1.76 -6.42 5.07
CA ARG A 42 -2.04 -7.63 4.30
C ARG A 42 -1.05 -7.80 3.16
N LEU A 43 -0.71 -6.70 2.50
CA LEU A 43 0.21 -6.78 1.37
C LEU A 43 1.63 -7.09 1.83
N VAL A 44 2.03 -6.56 2.96
CA VAL A 44 3.33 -6.87 3.52
C VAL A 44 3.41 -8.34 3.89
N GLU A 45 2.37 -8.85 4.53
CA GLU A 45 2.34 -10.25 4.93
C GLU A 45 2.35 -11.19 3.75
N ALA A 46 1.75 -10.75 2.66
CA ALA A 46 1.73 -11.54 1.44
C ALA A 46 3.06 -11.47 0.68
N GLY A 47 3.96 -10.62 1.12
CA GLY A 47 5.24 -10.48 0.45
C GLY A 47 5.19 -9.66 -0.82
N VAL A 48 4.08 -8.97 -1.05
CA VAL A 48 3.90 -8.21 -2.27
C VAL A 48 4.59 -6.86 -2.18
N ILE A 49 4.61 -6.28 -0.99
CA ILE A 49 5.28 -5.02 -0.77
C ILE A 49 6.17 -5.13 0.45
N ALA A 50 7.10 -4.21 0.56
CA ALA A 50 7.98 -4.12 1.72
C ALA A 50 7.77 -2.77 2.38
N GLU A 51 7.85 -2.74 3.69
CA GLU A 51 7.65 -1.52 4.44
C GLU A 51 8.95 -1.12 5.11
N ALA A 52 9.42 0.06 4.79
CA ALA A 52 10.56 0.66 5.49
C ALA A 52 9.99 1.63 6.51
N GLU A 53 10.84 2.35 7.20
CA GLU A 53 10.43 3.21 8.30
C GLU A 53 9.20 4.03 8.01
N HIS A 54 9.22 4.75 6.92
CA HIS A 54 8.15 5.68 6.60
C HIS A 54 7.59 5.48 5.22
N SER A 55 8.04 4.46 4.51
CA SER A 55 7.59 4.27 3.15
C SER A 55 7.36 2.81 2.85
N VAL A 56 6.64 2.55 1.79
CA VAL A 56 6.38 1.20 1.31
C VAL A 56 6.77 1.14 -0.16
N SER A 57 7.18 -0.03 -0.59
CA SER A 57 7.53 -0.21 -1.99
C SER A 57 7.20 -1.63 -2.40
N THR A 58 6.97 -1.80 -3.69
CA THR A 58 6.65 -3.12 -4.20
C THR A 58 7.90 -3.92 -4.34
N GLY A 59 7.88 -5.10 -3.80
CA GLY A 59 8.80 -6.10 -4.04
C GLY A 59 10.17 -5.80 -3.92
N GLY A 60 10.59 -5.12 -3.95
CA GLY A 60 11.78 -4.85 -3.76
C GLY A 60 12.84 -5.53 -4.20
N ARG A 61 13.13 -6.08 -4.78
CA ARG A 61 14.16 -6.58 -4.97
C ARG A 61 14.83 -6.08 -5.84
N ARG A 62 15.46 -5.72 -6.10
CA ARG A 62 16.00 -5.21 -6.83
C ARG A 62 16.90 -5.71 -7.15
N ALA A 63 17.05 -5.83 -7.56
CA ALA A 63 17.91 -6.41 -8.01
C ALA A 63 19.08 -6.28 -8.20
#